data_fa7d384e52dfcb2ac826d829c7092062
#
_entry.id   fa7d384e52dfcb2ac826d829c7092062
#
_cell.length_a   1.000
_cell.length_b   1.000
_cell.length_c   1.000
_cell.angle_alpha   90.00
_cell.angle_beta   90.00
_cell.angle_gamma   90.00
#
_symmetry.space_group_name_H-M   'P 1'
#
loop_
_entity.id
_entity.type
_entity.pdbx_description
1 polymer ?
#
loop_
_entity_poly.entity_id
_entity_poly.type
_entity_poly.pdbx_seq_one_letter_code
_entity_poly.pdbx_strand_id
1 'polypeptide(L)'
;MTTLPEPAESRAVLIGTSSYQHLPQLPAVESGVVDLATELCDAGVWGLPVQHCTVVTDPQTPSAMLDPVHQAGREASDTLVVYYAGHGMRDAESADLYLSLGATREDAGYTAVAYQHLRTALRGAKARRKVVVLDCCFSGRAAKTLDGGAAAIAAQAAVDGAYVLTASPRDRLALAPDGERYTAFTAELLAILRDGVEGGPELIDLDTLYRALEERLRGKNRPLPQRSQENSVGRLPLARNRARAVRARPAGPVLATDVRTAMVAAGLNVARMLRAEGNIRDALPVLRLVLQEQVVDGQGGLLTVQLELSELLAETGQVREAVEVLELAFQQAHKLYGPEAVLVCRRLADLLQESGNHIHACEVLTHALDLMERPGAG
;
A
#
# COMPACT_ATOMS: atom_id res chain seq x y z
N MET A 1 -0.48 19.53 17.01
CA MET A 1 0.03 19.63 15.62
C MET A 1 -1.12 19.38 14.69
N THR A 2 -1.36 20.26 13.73
CA THR A 2 -2.55 20.26 12.87
C THR A 2 -2.24 19.93 11.41
N THR A 3 -1.02 19.47 11.11
CA THR A 3 -0.56 19.16 9.75
C THR A 3 -0.07 17.74 9.64
N LEU A 4 -0.25 17.14 8.45
CA LEU A 4 0.37 15.87 8.11
C LEU A 4 1.89 15.92 8.24
N PRO A 5 2.56 14.78 8.44
CA PRO A 5 4.00 14.68 8.31
C PRO A 5 4.46 15.16 6.94
N GLU A 6 5.61 15.86 6.90
CA GLU A 6 6.18 16.33 5.63
C GLU A 6 6.57 15.14 4.76
N PRO A 7 5.92 14.93 3.58
CA PRO A 7 6.14 13.74 2.77
C PRO A 7 7.58 13.62 2.27
N ALA A 8 8.22 14.74 1.92
CA ALA A 8 9.60 14.76 1.44
C ALA A 8 10.62 14.31 2.49
N GLU A 9 10.31 14.54 3.78
CA GLU A 9 11.18 14.23 4.92
C GLU A 9 10.78 12.93 5.65
N SER A 10 9.77 12.24 5.13
CA SER A 10 9.22 11.03 5.75
C SER A 10 9.54 9.78 4.93
N ARG A 11 9.52 8.62 5.58
CA ARG A 11 9.71 7.31 4.96
C ARG A 11 8.72 6.30 5.52
N ALA A 12 8.34 5.34 4.68
CA ALA A 12 7.59 4.17 5.09
C ALA A 12 8.31 2.89 4.65
N VAL A 13 8.33 1.89 5.49
CA VAL A 13 8.80 0.53 5.16
C VAL A 13 7.71 -0.44 5.52
N LEU A 14 7.17 -1.11 4.51
CA LEU A 14 6.05 -2.04 4.62
C LEU A 14 6.56 -3.44 4.34
N ILE A 15 6.51 -4.30 5.34
CA ILE A 15 7.09 -5.65 5.31
C ILE A 15 5.95 -6.67 5.38
N GLY A 16 5.90 -7.57 4.41
CA GLY A 16 4.94 -8.67 4.39
C GLY A 16 5.61 -10.02 4.22
N THR A 17 5.27 -10.98 5.07
CA THR A 17 5.67 -12.37 4.89
C THR A 17 4.41 -13.20 4.71
N SER A 18 4.16 -13.65 3.49
CA SER A 18 2.96 -14.38 3.06
C SER A 18 3.25 -15.86 2.84
N SER A 19 4.46 -16.19 2.36
CA SER A 19 4.89 -17.53 1.97
C SER A 19 5.84 -18.14 2.98
N TYR A 20 5.51 -19.32 3.49
CA TYR A 20 6.23 -20.01 4.55
C TYR A 20 6.53 -21.46 4.18
N GLN A 21 7.73 -21.94 4.52
CA GLN A 21 8.13 -23.33 4.31
C GLN A 21 7.60 -24.26 5.42
N HIS A 22 7.44 -23.76 6.63
CA HIS A 22 7.13 -24.56 7.83
C HIS A 22 5.95 -24.02 8.65
N LEU A 23 5.37 -22.89 8.27
CA LEU A 23 4.20 -22.27 8.91
C LEU A 23 3.05 -22.22 7.92
N PRO A 24 1.79 -22.03 8.37
CA PRO A 24 0.65 -21.82 7.48
C PRO A 24 0.87 -20.62 6.55
N GLN A 25 0.41 -20.73 5.30
CA GLN A 25 0.46 -19.64 4.32
C GLN A 25 -0.48 -18.51 4.72
N LEU A 26 -0.11 -17.27 4.38
CA LEU A 26 -0.89 -16.06 4.63
C LEU A 26 -1.02 -15.21 3.35
N PRO A 27 -1.69 -15.70 2.29
CA PRO A 27 -1.75 -15.00 1.01
C PRO A 27 -2.36 -13.60 1.10
N ALA A 28 -3.26 -13.36 2.05
CA ALA A 28 -3.86 -12.05 2.31
C ALA A 28 -2.87 -10.94 2.69
N VAL A 29 -1.66 -11.30 3.16
CA VAL A 29 -0.62 -10.35 3.55
C VAL A 29 -0.04 -9.63 2.34
N GLU A 30 0.22 -10.33 1.24
CA GLU A 30 0.84 -9.76 0.04
C GLU A 30 0.00 -8.60 -0.52
N SER A 31 -1.30 -8.85 -0.78
CA SER A 31 -2.22 -7.82 -1.26
C SER A 31 -2.32 -6.64 -0.27
N GLY A 32 -2.34 -6.93 1.03
CA GLY A 32 -2.46 -5.92 2.08
C GLY A 32 -1.30 -4.93 2.09
N VAL A 33 -0.07 -5.42 1.96
CA VAL A 33 1.14 -4.58 1.98
C VAL A 33 1.21 -3.67 0.75
N VAL A 34 0.91 -4.21 -0.44
CA VAL A 34 0.93 -3.47 -1.71
C VAL A 34 -0.15 -2.38 -1.71
N ASP A 35 -1.37 -2.73 -1.32
CA ASP A 35 -2.47 -1.77 -1.30
C ASP A 35 -2.26 -0.69 -0.23
N LEU A 36 -1.66 -1.03 0.93
CA LEU A 36 -1.31 -0.04 1.95
C LEU A 36 -0.25 0.95 1.44
N ALA A 37 0.76 0.47 0.69
CA ALA A 37 1.74 1.35 0.04
C ALA A 37 1.06 2.33 -0.92
N THR A 38 0.14 1.85 -1.73
CA THR A 38 -0.65 2.66 -2.67
C THR A 38 -1.43 3.75 -1.93
N GLU A 39 -2.12 3.40 -0.83
CA GLU A 39 -2.89 4.37 -0.07
C GLU A 39 -2.00 5.43 0.61
N LEU A 40 -0.85 5.06 1.16
CA LEU A 40 0.06 6.04 1.77
C LEU A 40 0.67 7.00 0.74
N CYS A 41 0.86 6.55 -0.49
CA CYS A 41 1.36 7.39 -1.60
C CYS A 41 0.26 8.25 -2.22
N ASP A 42 -1.02 7.95 -2.02
CA ASP A 42 -2.13 8.74 -2.55
C ASP A 42 -2.20 10.14 -1.90
N ALA A 43 -2.25 11.18 -2.74
CA ALA A 43 -2.30 12.58 -2.29
C ALA A 43 -3.57 12.91 -1.46
N GLY A 44 -4.65 12.15 -1.66
CA GLY A 44 -5.88 12.24 -0.86
C GLY A 44 -5.76 11.62 0.52
N VAL A 45 -4.69 10.87 0.81
CA VAL A 45 -4.39 10.25 2.12
C VAL A 45 -3.21 10.96 2.77
N TRP A 46 -1.99 10.68 2.33
CA TRP A 46 -0.78 11.34 2.85
C TRP A 46 0.04 12.01 1.75
N GLY A 47 0.15 11.39 0.55
CA GLY A 47 0.96 11.88 -0.54
C GLY A 47 2.44 11.60 -0.34
N LEU A 48 2.78 10.47 0.30
CA LEU A 48 4.18 10.06 0.44
C LEU A 48 4.76 9.77 -0.95
N PRO A 49 5.92 10.33 -1.35
CA PRO A 49 6.57 10.00 -2.62
C PRO A 49 6.81 8.48 -2.74
N VAL A 50 6.53 7.89 -3.90
CA VAL A 50 6.65 6.44 -4.11
C VAL A 50 8.04 5.93 -3.75
N GLN A 51 9.11 6.67 -4.08
CA GLN A 51 10.50 6.34 -3.72
C GLN A 51 10.78 6.40 -2.20
N HIS A 52 9.88 6.97 -1.40
CA HIS A 52 9.96 7.02 0.06
C HIS A 52 9.14 5.92 0.75
N CYS A 53 8.44 5.10 -0.04
CA CYS A 53 7.67 3.97 0.44
C CYS A 53 8.29 2.66 -0.05
N THR A 54 9.01 1.98 0.81
CA THR A 54 9.67 0.71 0.48
C THR A 54 8.76 -0.45 0.86
N VAL A 55 8.48 -1.33 -0.10
CA VAL A 55 7.75 -2.58 0.11
C VAL A 55 8.74 -3.74 0.11
N VAL A 56 8.69 -4.58 1.14
CA VAL A 56 9.52 -5.79 1.31
C VAL A 56 8.58 -6.98 1.41
N THR A 57 8.58 -7.82 0.38
CA THR A 57 7.75 -9.04 0.34
C THR A 57 8.61 -10.27 0.55
N ASP A 58 8.13 -11.18 1.40
CA ASP A 58 8.72 -12.48 1.69
C ASP A 58 10.26 -12.43 1.95
N PRO A 59 10.74 -11.60 2.89
CA PRO A 59 12.16 -11.53 3.20
C PRO A 59 12.69 -12.88 3.66
N GLN A 60 13.80 -13.33 3.06
CA GLN A 60 14.39 -14.64 3.34
C GLN A 60 15.46 -14.57 4.45
N THR A 61 15.95 -13.41 4.78
CA THR A 61 17.00 -13.20 5.79
C THR A 61 16.67 -12.02 6.70
N PRO A 62 17.23 -11.98 7.92
CA PRO A 62 17.11 -10.82 8.79
C PRO A 62 17.57 -9.51 8.12
N SER A 63 18.64 -9.55 7.32
CA SER A 63 19.15 -8.38 6.60
C SER A 63 18.13 -7.89 5.57
N ALA A 64 17.55 -8.80 4.78
CA ALA A 64 16.52 -8.43 3.80
C ALA A 64 15.30 -7.74 4.44
N MET A 65 14.97 -8.08 5.69
CA MET A 65 13.91 -7.44 6.47
C MET A 65 14.35 -6.10 7.08
N LEU A 66 15.55 -6.03 7.66
CA LEU A 66 15.96 -4.92 8.54
C LEU A 66 16.76 -3.83 7.83
N ASP A 67 17.56 -4.15 6.79
CA ASP A 67 18.36 -3.15 6.07
C ASP A 67 17.52 -2.01 5.49
N PRO A 68 16.33 -2.27 4.88
CA PRO A 68 15.42 -1.20 4.45
C PRO A 68 14.96 -0.30 5.60
N VAL A 69 14.72 -0.86 6.80
CA VAL A 69 14.34 -0.07 7.98
C VAL A 69 15.50 0.80 8.46
N HIS A 70 16.71 0.25 8.49
CA HIS A 70 17.92 1.01 8.84
C HIS A 70 18.20 2.13 7.84
N GLN A 71 18.01 1.88 6.54
CA GLN A 71 18.18 2.89 5.50
C GLN A 71 17.13 4.01 5.67
N ALA A 72 15.85 3.66 5.71
CA ALA A 72 14.76 4.62 5.92
C ALA A 72 14.95 5.43 7.22
N GLY A 73 15.43 4.78 8.29
CA GLY A 73 15.73 5.45 9.57
C GLY A 73 16.85 6.47 9.49
N ARG A 74 17.85 6.30 8.60
CA ARG A 74 18.91 7.29 8.35
C ARG A 74 18.42 8.47 7.50
N GLU A 75 17.45 8.24 6.62
CA GLU A 75 16.96 9.21 5.67
C GLU A 75 15.77 10.04 6.19
N ALA A 76 14.90 9.42 6.98
CA ALA A 76 13.74 10.11 7.54
C ALA A 76 14.17 11.13 8.60
N SER A 77 13.82 12.40 8.43
CA SER A 77 14.00 13.46 9.44
C SER A 77 12.71 13.82 10.14
N ASP A 78 11.54 13.64 9.51
CA ASP A 78 10.25 13.92 10.09
C ASP A 78 9.59 12.66 10.66
N THR A 79 9.05 11.77 9.83
CA THR A 79 8.31 10.60 10.28
C THR A 79 8.81 9.32 9.62
N LEU A 80 8.98 8.28 10.42
CA LEU A 80 9.25 6.91 9.96
C LEU A 80 8.07 6.02 10.32
N VAL A 81 7.44 5.44 9.31
CA VAL A 81 6.41 4.40 9.47
C VAL A 81 7.00 3.05 9.15
N VAL A 82 6.86 2.09 10.05
CA VAL A 82 7.22 0.68 9.79
C VAL A 82 5.98 -0.16 10.02
N TYR A 83 5.59 -0.90 9.00
CA TYR A 83 4.50 -1.86 9.04
C TYR A 83 5.06 -3.26 8.82
N TYR A 84 4.60 -4.21 9.61
CA TYR A 84 4.87 -5.63 9.42
C TYR A 84 3.57 -6.42 9.44
N ALA A 85 3.37 -7.30 8.45
CA ALA A 85 2.31 -8.29 8.43
C ALA A 85 2.89 -9.69 8.20
N GLY A 86 2.39 -10.67 8.95
CA GLY A 86 2.88 -12.05 8.90
C GLY A 86 2.69 -12.79 10.20
N HIS A 87 3.34 -13.95 10.34
CA HIS A 87 3.38 -14.63 11.64
C HIS A 87 4.33 -13.93 12.62
N GLY A 88 3.89 -13.85 13.86
CA GLY A 88 4.72 -13.50 15.00
C GLY A 88 4.82 -14.66 15.97
N MET A 89 5.92 -14.74 16.70
CA MET A 89 6.14 -15.72 17.74
C MET A 89 6.51 -15.04 19.05
N ARG A 90 6.19 -15.69 20.16
CA ARG A 90 6.64 -15.29 21.48
C ARG A 90 7.34 -16.48 22.12
N ASP A 91 8.58 -16.28 22.55
CA ASP A 91 9.31 -17.30 23.32
C ASP A 91 8.61 -17.58 24.64
N ALA A 92 8.53 -18.86 25.02
CA ALA A 92 7.82 -19.28 26.19
C ALA A 92 8.55 -18.96 27.52
N GLU A 93 9.88 -18.88 27.48
CA GLU A 93 10.72 -18.67 28.66
C GLU A 93 11.12 -17.20 28.82
N SER A 94 11.70 -16.60 27.77
CA SER A 94 12.17 -15.21 27.80
C SER A 94 11.05 -14.20 27.54
N ALA A 95 9.93 -14.68 26.99
CA ALA A 95 8.83 -13.86 26.49
C ALA A 95 9.19 -12.94 25.31
N ASP A 96 10.39 -13.10 24.72
CA ASP A 96 10.82 -12.31 23.57
C ASP A 96 9.92 -12.47 22.37
N LEU A 97 9.75 -11.37 21.62
CA LEU A 97 8.94 -11.33 20.40
C LEU A 97 9.81 -11.54 19.17
N TYR A 98 9.30 -12.28 18.20
CA TYR A 98 9.96 -12.58 16.93
C TYR A 98 9.02 -12.34 15.76
N LEU A 99 9.56 -11.80 14.67
CA LEU A 99 8.90 -11.61 13.38
C LEU A 99 9.35 -12.73 12.44
N SER A 100 8.41 -13.45 11.84
CA SER A 100 8.72 -14.64 11.05
C SER A 100 9.22 -14.29 9.65
N LEU A 101 10.22 -15.05 9.18
CA LEU A 101 10.70 -15.11 7.80
C LEU A 101 10.08 -16.32 7.09
N GLY A 102 10.19 -16.43 5.76
CA GLY A 102 9.68 -17.55 4.99
C GLY A 102 10.17 -18.93 5.45
N ALA A 103 11.41 -19.03 5.97
CA ALA A 103 12.01 -20.27 6.49
C ALA A 103 11.80 -20.49 8.00
N THR A 104 11.06 -19.63 8.68
CA THR A 104 10.83 -19.73 10.12
C THR A 104 10.13 -21.04 10.49
N ARG A 105 10.60 -21.68 11.56
CA ARG A 105 10.03 -22.90 12.15
C ARG A 105 9.30 -22.57 13.44
N GLU A 106 8.22 -23.29 13.69
CA GLU A 106 7.50 -23.17 14.96
C GLU A 106 8.42 -23.53 16.14
N ASP A 107 8.31 -22.77 17.22
CA ASP A 107 9.11 -22.94 18.46
C ASP A 107 10.65 -22.80 18.27
N ALA A 108 11.11 -22.22 17.15
CA ALA A 108 12.53 -22.02 16.84
C ALA A 108 12.85 -20.53 16.55
N GLY A 109 12.81 -19.70 17.60
CA GLY A 109 13.01 -18.25 17.49
C GLY A 109 14.29 -17.84 16.74
N TYR A 110 15.36 -18.68 16.80
CA TYR A 110 16.60 -18.42 16.06
C TYR A 110 16.46 -18.48 14.53
N THR A 111 15.33 -18.98 14.00
CA THR A 111 15.00 -18.99 12.57
C THR A 111 14.17 -17.78 12.13
N ALA A 112 13.88 -16.87 13.05
CA ALA A 112 13.09 -15.67 12.85
C ALA A 112 13.91 -14.41 13.22
N VAL A 113 13.33 -13.24 13.02
CA VAL A 113 13.95 -11.97 13.41
C VAL A 113 13.48 -11.59 14.82
N ALA A 114 14.41 -11.52 15.78
CA ALA A 114 14.07 -10.99 17.09
C ALA A 114 13.60 -9.53 16.97
N TYR A 115 12.43 -9.22 17.52
CA TYR A 115 11.83 -7.88 17.48
C TYR A 115 12.76 -6.82 18.09
N GLN A 116 13.64 -7.22 19.01
CA GLN A 116 14.65 -6.34 19.57
C GLN A 116 15.58 -5.71 18.51
N HIS A 117 15.85 -6.38 17.38
CA HIS A 117 16.64 -5.80 16.30
C HIS A 117 15.88 -4.67 15.60
N LEU A 118 14.56 -4.83 15.37
CA LEU A 118 13.70 -3.77 14.86
C LEU A 118 13.65 -2.57 15.83
N ARG A 119 13.51 -2.84 17.15
CA ARG A 119 13.57 -1.78 18.18
C ARG A 119 14.89 -1.01 18.13
N THR A 120 16.00 -1.71 17.95
CA THR A 120 17.32 -1.08 17.85
C THR A 120 17.42 -0.19 16.61
N ALA A 121 16.94 -0.66 15.45
CA ALA A 121 16.87 0.13 14.22
C ALA A 121 16.04 1.42 14.42
N LEU A 122 14.89 1.29 15.06
CA LEU A 122 13.99 2.42 15.33
C LEU A 122 14.58 3.44 16.32
N ARG A 123 15.28 2.97 17.38
CA ARG A 123 15.99 3.85 18.33
C ARG A 123 17.10 4.65 17.65
N GLY A 124 17.80 4.03 16.70
CA GLY A 124 18.86 4.67 15.92
C GLY A 124 18.35 5.58 14.79
N ALA A 125 17.05 5.58 14.51
CA ALA A 125 16.48 6.39 13.44
C ALA A 125 16.45 7.88 13.80
N LYS A 126 16.77 8.74 12.81
CA LYS A 126 16.80 10.20 12.93
C LYS A 126 15.41 10.82 12.99
N ALA A 127 14.39 10.10 12.52
CA ALA A 127 13.01 10.58 12.47
C ALA A 127 12.54 11.05 13.85
N ARG A 128 11.95 12.23 13.89
CA ARG A 128 11.37 12.81 15.13
C ARG A 128 10.17 12.02 15.63
N ARG A 129 9.45 11.38 14.73
CA ARG A 129 8.23 10.61 15.00
C ARG A 129 8.37 9.22 14.38
N LYS A 130 8.00 8.22 15.13
CA LYS A 130 8.10 6.82 14.71
C LYS A 130 6.77 6.15 14.95
N VAL A 131 6.27 5.47 13.93
CA VAL A 131 5.02 4.71 13.98
C VAL A 131 5.33 3.28 13.58
N VAL A 132 4.95 2.34 14.43
CA VAL A 132 5.11 0.91 14.18
C VAL A 132 3.74 0.26 14.18
N VAL A 133 3.43 -0.46 13.13
CA VAL A 133 2.20 -1.25 13.01
C VAL A 133 2.57 -2.71 12.84
N LEU A 134 2.12 -3.55 13.75
CA LEU A 134 2.38 -4.98 13.75
C LEU A 134 1.07 -5.73 13.52
N ASP A 135 0.82 -6.10 12.29
CA ASP A 135 -0.31 -6.94 11.90
C ASP A 135 0.09 -8.42 11.95
N CYS A 136 0.34 -8.88 13.17
CA CYS A 136 0.73 -10.25 13.45
C CYS A 136 0.23 -10.71 14.82
N CYS A 137 0.00 -12.02 14.92
CA CYS A 137 -0.29 -12.67 16.20
C CYS A 137 1.02 -13.12 16.82
N PHE A 138 1.36 -12.62 17.97
CA PHE A 138 2.44 -13.22 18.76
C PHE A 138 1.90 -14.45 19.50
N SER A 139 1.78 -15.56 18.76
CA SER A 139 1.35 -16.86 19.30
C SER A 139 2.54 -17.62 19.87
N GLY A 140 2.37 -18.26 21.03
CA GLY A 140 3.33 -19.16 21.63
C GLY A 140 2.65 -20.01 22.70
N ARG A 141 3.27 -21.12 23.15
CA ARG A 141 2.73 -22.00 24.19
C ARG A 141 2.38 -21.27 25.49
N ALA A 142 3.04 -20.12 25.76
CA ALA A 142 2.77 -19.29 26.93
C ALA A 142 1.45 -18.50 26.86
N ALA A 143 0.78 -18.40 25.70
CA ALA A 143 -0.48 -17.68 25.55
C ALA A 143 -1.70 -18.38 26.19
N LYS A 144 -1.51 -19.57 26.76
CA LYS A 144 -2.58 -20.34 27.45
C LYS A 144 -2.84 -19.91 28.88
N THR A 145 -2.04 -19.04 29.47
CA THR A 145 -2.31 -18.48 30.80
C THR A 145 -3.17 -17.22 30.68
N LEU A 146 -4.35 -17.33 31.26
CA LEU A 146 -5.40 -16.32 31.41
C LEU A 146 -4.80 -14.99 31.95
N ASP A 147 -5.23 -13.86 31.44
CA ASP A 147 -5.17 -12.52 32.04
C ASP A 147 -4.06 -11.53 31.67
N GLY A 148 -3.38 -11.61 30.57
CA GLY A 148 -2.42 -10.53 30.27
C GLY A 148 -1.92 -10.46 28.81
N GLY A 149 -2.42 -11.34 27.94
CA GLY A 149 -1.75 -11.62 26.69
C GLY A 149 -1.58 -10.40 25.76
N ALA A 150 -2.64 -9.67 25.45
CA ALA A 150 -2.61 -8.61 24.44
C ALA A 150 -1.95 -7.32 24.95
N ALA A 151 -2.28 -6.89 26.14
CA ALA A 151 -1.68 -5.71 26.77
C ALA A 151 -0.19 -5.93 27.09
N ALA A 152 0.18 -7.15 27.53
CA ALA A 152 1.58 -7.50 27.77
C ALA A 152 2.40 -7.51 26.47
N ILE A 153 1.83 -7.99 25.36
CA ILE A 153 2.46 -7.94 24.04
C ILE A 153 2.66 -6.49 23.58
N ALA A 154 1.63 -5.64 23.72
CA ALA A 154 1.74 -4.24 23.38
C ALA A 154 2.82 -3.53 24.22
N ALA A 155 2.91 -3.84 25.51
CA ALA A 155 3.96 -3.31 26.38
C ALA A 155 5.37 -3.79 25.97
N GLN A 156 5.50 -5.07 25.62
CA GLN A 156 6.77 -5.61 25.10
C GLN A 156 7.15 -5.07 23.71
N ALA A 157 6.15 -4.79 22.87
CA ALA A 157 6.37 -4.16 21.57
C ALA A 157 6.68 -2.67 21.67
N ALA A 158 6.55 -2.05 22.84
CA ALA A 158 6.82 -0.63 23.03
C ALA A 158 8.24 -0.25 22.63
N VAL A 159 8.37 0.90 21.96
CA VAL A 159 9.62 1.50 21.52
C VAL A 159 9.64 2.93 22.00
N ASP A 160 10.72 3.33 22.70
CA ASP A 160 10.85 4.66 23.25
C ASP A 160 10.67 5.73 22.17
N GLY A 161 9.75 6.66 22.38
CA GLY A 161 9.45 7.73 21.44
C GLY A 161 8.69 7.30 20.17
N ALA A 162 8.09 6.11 20.17
CA ALA A 162 7.28 5.60 19.07
C ALA A 162 5.82 5.36 19.48
N TYR A 163 4.93 5.41 18.50
CA TYR A 163 3.59 4.88 18.60
C TYR A 163 3.59 3.46 18.04
N VAL A 164 3.19 2.50 18.83
CA VAL A 164 3.12 1.11 18.42
C VAL A 164 1.66 0.66 18.42
N LEU A 165 1.20 0.17 17.29
CA LEU A 165 -0.13 -0.40 17.08
C LEU A 165 0.04 -1.88 16.74
N THR A 166 -0.63 -2.76 17.49
CA THR A 166 -0.58 -4.20 17.25
C THR A 166 -1.96 -4.74 16.96
N ALA A 167 -2.09 -5.59 15.96
CA ALA A 167 -3.23 -6.51 15.85
C ALA A 167 -3.10 -7.54 16.97
N SER A 168 -4.20 -7.89 17.62
CA SER A 168 -4.18 -8.84 18.72
C SER A 168 -5.18 -9.96 18.49
N PRO A 169 -4.87 -10.95 17.69
CA PRO A 169 -5.70 -12.15 17.62
C PRO A 169 -5.29 -13.15 18.69
N ARG A 170 -6.29 -13.69 19.37
CA ARG A 170 -6.10 -14.85 20.26
C ARG A 170 -5.90 -16.15 19.48
N ASP A 171 -6.34 -16.19 18.21
CA ASP A 171 -6.29 -17.37 17.35
C ASP A 171 -5.70 -17.06 15.98
N ARG A 172 -4.87 -17.96 15.45
CA ARG A 172 -4.24 -17.89 14.12
C ARG A 172 -5.28 -17.74 12.98
N LEU A 173 -6.44 -18.40 13.10
CA LEU A 173 -7.55 -18.34 12.14
C LEU A 173 -8.22 -16.96 12.05
N ALA A 174 -8.06 -16.11 13.07
CA ALA A 174 -8.65 -14.78 13.07
C ALA A 174 -7.82 -13.73 12.31
N LEU A 175 -6.56 -14.05 11.97
CA LEU A 175 -5.67 -13.12 11.28
C LEU A 175 -6.07 -12.93 9.81
N ALA A 176 -6.31 -14.03 9.10
CA ALA A 176 -6.69 -14.04 7.69
C ALA A 176 -7.69 -15.17 7.45
N PRO A 177 -9.01 -14.90 7.52
CA PRO A 177 -10.02 -15.89 7.20
C PRO A 177 -9.87 -16.37 5.76
N ASP A 178 -10.16 -17.65 5.50
CA ASP A 178 -10.09 -18.24 4.17
C ASP A 178 -10.94 -17.44 3.17
N GLY A 179 -10.34 -17.08 2.04
CA GLY A 179 -10.98 -16.35 0.95
C GLY A 179 -11.05 -14.83 1.14
N GLU A 180 -10.60 -14.27 2.25
CA GLU A 180 -10.48 -12.83 2.41
C GLU A 180 -9.19 -12.30 1.75
N ARG A 181 -9.31 -11.18 1.01
CA ARG A 181 -8.18 -10.54 0.29
C ARG A 181 -7.13 -9.96 1.23
N TYR A 182 -7.52 -9.55 2.43
CA TYR A 182 -6.66 -8.91 3.42
C TYR A 182 -6.78 -9.61 4.77
N THR A 183 -5.81 -9.40 5.63
CA THR A 183 -5.99 -9.69 7.06
C THR A 183 -7.13 -8.86 7.64
N ALA A 184 -7.76 -9.33 8.70
CA ALA A 184 -8.89 -8.62 9.31
C ALA A 184 -8.50 -7.18 9.74
N PHE A 185 -7.29 -7.01 10.28
CA PHE A 185 -6.77 -5.71 10.69
C PHE A 185 -6.51 -4.80 9.49
N THR A 186 -5.78 -5.29 8.48
CA THR A 186 -5.41 -4.49 7.30
C THR A 186 -6.63 -4.14 6.45
N ALA A 187 -7.65 -5.00 6.37
CA ALA A 187 -8.91 -4.68 5.71
C ALA A 187 -9.56 -3.41 6.30
N GLU A 188 -9.64 -3.33 7.64
CA GLU A 188 -10.23 -2.15 8.29
C GLU A 188 -9.32 -0.92 8.23
N LEU A 189 -8.00 -1.11 8.31
CA LEU A 189 -7.04 -0.02 8.12
C LEU A 189 -7.18 0.60 6.73
N LEU A 190 -7.19 -0.22 5.68
CA LEU A 190 -7.38 0.23 4.30
C LEU A 190 -8.75 0.90 4.11
N ALA A 191 -9.82 0.34 4.68
CA ALA A 191 -11.14 0.94 4.60
C ALA A 191 -11.18 2.32 5.27
N ILE A 192 -10.51 2.52 6.41
CA ILE A 192 -10.42 3.84 7.06
C ILE A 192 -9.63 4.83 6.20
N LEU A 193 -8.53 4.41 5.57
CA LEU A 193 -7.73 5.28 4.71
C LEU A 193 -8.49 5.66 3.43
N ARG A 194 -9.27 4.73 2.85
CA ARG A 194 -10.05 4.91 1.62
C ARG A 194 -11.31 5.72 1.84
N ASP A 195 -12.09 5.37 2.84
CA ASP A 195 -13.42 5.93 3.07
C ASP A 195 -13.41 7.10 4.06
N GLY A 196 -12.40 7.15 4.92
CA GLY A 196 -12.31 8.07 6.02
C GLY A 196 -13.10 7.62 7.26
N VAL A 197 -13.19 8.54 8.23
CA VAL A 197 -13.96 8.40 9.48
C VAL A 197 -15.11 9.40 9.45
N GLU A 198 -16.33 8.90 9.40
CA GLU A 198 -17.52 9.73 9.35
C GLU A 198 -17.68 10.53 10.65
N GLY A 199 -17.92 11.86 10.53
CA GLY A 199 -17.98 12.76 11.68
C GLY A 199 -16.61 13.04 12.36
N GLY A 200 -15.53 12.42 11.87
CA GLY A 200 -14.17 12.60 12.40
C GLY A 200 -13.53 13.95 12.04
N PRO A 201 -12.30 14.21 12.55
CA PRO A 201 -11.54 15.41 12.24
C PRO A 201 -11.14 15.46 10.76
N GLU A 202 -10.67 16.61 10.28
CA GLU A 202 -10.15 16.79 8.90
C GLU A 202 -8.94 15.92 8.62
N LEU A 203 -8.07 15.77 9.60
CA LEU A 203 -6.92 14.86 9.57
C LEU A 203 -7.13 13.76 10.58
N ILE A 204 -6.96 12.52 10.15
CA ILE A 204 -7.02 11.33 10.99
C ILE A 204 -5.69 11.20 11.71
N ASP A 205 -5.67 11.48 13.00
CA ASP A 205 -4.53 11.19 13.86
C ASP A 205 -4.52 9.72 14.32
N LEU A 206 -3.41 9.26 14.88
CA LEU A 206 -3.23 7.87 15.30
C LEU A 206 -4.25 7.44 16.38
N ASP A 207 -4.68 8.37 17.25
CA ASP A 207 -5.70 8.07 18.25
C ASP A 207 -7.09 7.93 17.63
N THR A 208 -7.41 8.73 16.63
CA THR A 208 -8.65 8.62 15.85
C THR A 208 -8.64 7.34 15.02
N LEU A 209 -7.51 7.03 14.37
CA LEU A 209 -7.31 5.79 13.62
C LEU A 209 -7.52 4.56 14.51
N TYR A 210 -6.89 4.55 15.70
CA TYR A 210 -7.05 3.45 16.66
C TYR A 210 -8.51 3.24 17.05
N ARG A 211 -9.23 4.31 17.42
CA ARG A 211 -10.64 4.20 17.81
C ARG A 211 -11.52 3.70 16.68
N ALA A 212 -11.31 4.19 15.47
CA ALA A 212 -12.05 3.73 14.29
C ALA A 212 -11.77 2.26 13.98
N LEU A 213 -10.50 1.82 14.07
CA LEU A 213 -10.12 0.41 13.92
C LEU A 213 -10.80 -0.46 14.98
N GLU A 214 -10.73 -0.05 16.26
CA GLU A 214 -11.33 -0.77 17.37
C GLU A 214 -12.85 -0.94 17.18
N GLU A 215 -13.54 0.13 16.80
CA GLU A 215 -14.99 0.12 16.56
C GLU A 215 -15.37 -0.79 15.40
N ARG A 216 -14.68 -0.68 14.25
CA ARG A 216 -14.95 -1.50 13.06
C ARG A 216 -14.67 -2.99 13.31
N LEU A 217 -13.56 -3.32 13.95
CA LEU A 217 -13.21 -4.71 14.29
C LEU A 217 -14.18 -5.29 15.31
N ARG A 218 -14.57 -4.51 16.32
CA ARG A 218 -15.60 -4.93 17.30
C ARG A 218 -16.94 -5.20 16.63
N GLY A 219 -17.38 -4.31 15.72
CA GLY A 219 -18.63 -4.47 14.95
C GLY A 219 -18.66 -5.75 14.10
N LYS A 220 -17.49 -6.26 13.69
CA LYS A 220 -17.34 -7.51 12.92
C LYS A 220 -16.97 -8.72 13.79
N ASN A 221 -16.99 -8.59 15.11
CA ASN A 221 -16.57 -9.62 16.06
C ASN A 221 -15.13 -10.13 15.77
N ARG A 222 -14.23 -9.22 15.37
CA ARG A 222 -12.81 -9.50 15.12
C ARG A 222 -11.97 -9.12 16.33
N PRO A 223 -10.75 -9.68 16.46
CA PRO A 223 -9.81 -9.32 17.52
C PRO A 223 -9.52 -7.81 17.55
N LEU A 224 -9.52 -7.24 18.74
CA LEU A 224 -9.33 -5.79 18.89
C LEU A 224 -7.86 -5.42 18.88
N PRO A 225 -7.49 -4.30 18.27
CA PRO A 225 -6.12 -3.82 18.25
C PRO A 225 -5.67 -3.39 19.65
N GLN A 226 -4.37 -3.41 19.87
CA GLN A 226 -3.75 -2.85 21.06
C GLN A 226 -2.77 -1.75 20.67
N ARG A 227 -2.54 -0.80 21.55
CA ARG A 227 -1.55 0.25 21.32
C ARG A 227 -0.66 0.44 22.54
N SER A 228 0.58 0.78 22.27
CA SER A 228 1.50 1.36 23.26
C SER A 228 1.96 2.70 22.71
N GLN A 229 1.89 3.73 23.53
CA GLN A 229 2.35 5.07 23.16
C GLN A 229 3.11 5.69 24.31
N GLU A 230 4.20 6.33 23.98
CA GLU A 230 4.91 7.23 24.89
C GLU A 230 4.72 8.65 24.37
N ASN A 231 4.37 9.56 25.27
CA ASN A 231 4.15 10.98 24.97
C ASN A 231 2.94 11.26 24.03
N SER A 232 2.93 12.43 23.38
CA SER A 232 1.83 12.96 22.58
C SER A 232 1.79 12.43 21.11
N VAL A 233 2.48 11.34 20.79
CA VAL A 233 2.56 10.81 19.40
C VAL A 233 1.20 10.33 18.89
N GLY A 234 0.27 9.95 19.77
CA GLY A 234 -1.10 9.57 19.38
C GLY A 234 -1.88 10.68 18.65
N ARG A 235 -1.49 11.95 18.85
CA ARG A 235 -2.06 13.10 18.12
C ARG A 235 -1.36 13.41 16.79
N LEU A 236 -0.47 12.53 16.32
CA LEU A 236 0.16 12.66 15.01
C LEU A 236 -0.88 12.39 13.91
N PRO A 237 -1.24 13.38 13.08
CA PRO A 237 -2.05 13.12 11.90
C PRO A 237 -1.29 12.20 10.95
N LEU A 238 -1.94 11.15 10.46
CA LEU A 238 -1.34 10.22 9.50
C LEU A 238 -2.00 10.31 8.11
N ALA A 239 -3.28 10.68 8.07
CA ALA A 239 -4.04 10.69 6.83
C ALA A 239 -5.04 11.85 6.78
N ARG A 240 -5.39 12.29 5.57
CA ARG A 240 -6.55 13.14 5.32
C ARG A 240 -7.83 12.32 5.51
N ASN A 241 -8.84 12.92 6.09
CA ASN A 241 -10.13 12.28 6.28
C ASN A 241 -11.00 12.44 5.02
N ARG A 242 -11.03 11.43 4.17
CA ARG A 242 -11.82 11.44 2.92
C ARG A 242 -13.32 11.57 3.15
N ALA A 243 -13.87 11.06 4.25
CA ALA A 243 -15.28 11.22 4.60
C ALA A 243 -15.67 12.70 4.77
N ARG A 244 -14.73 13.55 5.14
CA ARG A 244 -14.96 14.99 5.30
C ARG A 244 -14.80 15.79 4.01
N ALA A 245 -13.92 15.33 3.12
CA ALA A 245 -13.77 15.92 1.79
C ALA A 245 -15.09 15.80 0.99
N VAL A 246 -15.83 14.71 1.17
CA VAL A 246 -17.16 14.51 0.58
C VAL A 246 -18.20 15.48 1.16
N ARG A 247 -18.12 15.82 2.47
CA ARG A 247 -19.07 16.75 3.13
C ARG A 247 -18.72 18.23 2.96
N ALA A 248 -17.45 18.58 2.76
CA ALA A 248 -17.03 19.97 2.55
C ALA A 248 -17.38 20.49 1.14
N ARG A 249 -17.85 19.64 0.25
CA ARG A 249 -18.48 20.07 -1.01
C ARG A 249 -19.92 20.53 -0.72
N PRO A 250 -20.22 21.85 -0.83
CA PRO A 250 -21.62 22.26 -0.85
C PRO A 250 -22.31 21.48 -1.98
N ALA A 251 -23.59 21.11 -1.78
CA ALA A 251 -24.42 20.48 -2.80
C ALA A 251 -24.64 21.46 -3.97
N GLY A 252 -23.58 21.72 -4.69
CA GLY A 252 -23.60 22.30 -6.03
C GLY A 252 -23.81 21.19 -7.05
N PRO A 253 -24.25 21.48 -8.26
CA PRO A 253 -24.42 20.48 -9.29
C PRO A 253 -23.11 19.70 -9.41
N VAL A 254 -23.17 18.36 -9.26
CA VAL A 254 -22.03 17.47 -9.50
C VAL A 254 -21.53 17.77 -10.90
N LEU A 255 -20.36 18.40 -11.00
CA LEU A 255 -19.77 18.72 -12.29
C LEU A 255 -19.55 17.41 -13.05
N ALA A 256 -19.90 17.38 -14.31
CA ALA A 256 -19.79 16.19 -15.17
C ALA A 256 -18.39 15.55 -15.14
N THR A 257 -17.34 16.33 -14.82
CA THR A 257 -15.96 15.92 -14.66
C THR A 257 -15.76 14.92 -13.50
N ASP A 258 -16.49 15.06 -12.38
CA ASP A 258 -16.31 14.17 -11.22
C ASP A 258 -16.94 12.78 -11.43
N VAL A 259 -18.08 12.75 -12.10
CA VAL A 259 -18.74 11.48 -12.45
C VAL A 259 -17.88 10.70 -13.44
N ARG A 260 -17.26 11.38 -14.40
CA ARG A 260 -16.39 10.76 -15.40
C ARG A 260 -15.11 10.20 -14.75
N THR A 261 -14.47 10.95 -13.86
CA THR A 261 -13.29 10.45 -13.13
C THR A 261 -13.62 9.21 -12.30
N ALA A 262 -14.80 9.21 -11.65
CA ALA A 262 -15.29 8.05 -10.92
C ALA A 262 -15.58 6.84 -11.83
N MET A 263 -16.16 7.09 -13.04
CA MET A 263 -16.40 6.03 -14.04
C MET A 263 -15.09 5.43 -14.55
N VAL A 264 -14.07 6.25 -14.80
CA VAL A 264 -12.73 5.77 -15.22
C VAL A 264 -12.12 4.88 -14.13
N ALA A 265 -12.11 5.34 -12.89
CA ALA A 265 -11.58 4.58 -11.77
C ALA A 265 -12.34 3.27 -11.56
N ALA A 266 -13.67 3.29 -11.64
CA ALA A 266 -14.52 2.10 -11.54
C ALA A 266 -14.26 1.12 -12.70
N GLY A 267 -14.18 1.61 -13.93
CA GLY A 267 -13.90 0.79 -15.11
C GLY A 267 -12.53 0.13 -15.06
N LEU A 268 -11.49 0.86 -14.68
CA LEU A 268 -10.14 0.32 -14.46
C LEU A 268 -10.13 -0.77 -13.39
N ASN A 269 -10.82 -0.56 -12.27
CA ASN A 269 -10.90 -1.55 -11.20
C ASN A 269 -11.61 -2.83 -11.66
N VAL A 270 -12.74 -2.71 -12.37
CA VAL A 270 -13.47 -3.86 -12.92
C VAL A 270 -12.61 -4.61 -13.93
N ALA A 271 -11.92 -3.91 -14.83
CA ALA A 271 -11.04 -4.55 -15.81
C ALA A 271 -9.88 -5.31 -15.15
N ARG A 272 -9.26 -4.74 -14.12
CA ARG A 272 -8.20 -5.40 -13.33
C ARG A 272 -8.70 -6.62 -12.57
N MET A 273 -9.90 -6.56 -12.01
CA MET A 273 -10.53 -7.72 -11.36
C MET A 273 -10.76 -8.86 -12.37
N LEU A 274 -11.35 -8.55 -13.51
CA LEU A 274 -11.60 -9.54 -14.57
C LEU A 274 -10.30 -10.15 -15.09
N ARG A 275 -9.24 -9.35 -15.26
CA ARG A 275 -7.89 -9.84 -15.62
C ARG A 275 -7.34 -10.80 -14.57
N ALA A 276 -7.45 -10.44 -13.29
CA ALA A 276 -6.98 -11.29 -12.18
C ALA A 276 -7.73 -12.63 -12.07
N GLU A 277 -9.00 -12.66 -12.50
CA GLU A 277 -9.82 -13.88 -12.59
C GLU A 277 -9.56 -14.69 -13.87
N GLY A 278 -8.66 -14.24 -14.75
CA GLY A 278 -8.40 -14.87 -16.06
C GLY A 278 -9.43 -14.55 -17.15
N ASN A 279 -10.41 -13.70 -16.86
CA ASN A 279 -11.49 -13.30 -17.77
C ASN A 279 -11.08 -12.09 -18.63
N ILE A 280 -9.91 -12.17 -19.29
CA ILE A 280 -9.31 -11.06 -20.03
C ILE A 280 -10.24 -10.56 -21.16
N ARG A 281 -10.98 -11.47 -21.81
CA ARG A 281 -11.91 -11.11 -22.90
C ARG A 281 -13.06 -10.24 -22.43
N ASP A 282 -13.49 -10.39 -21.19
CA ASP A 282 -14.59 -9.61 -20.61
C ASP A 282 -14.10 -8.23 -20.09
N ALA A 283 -12.79 -8.10 -19.82
CA ALA A 283 -12.17 -6.84 -19.44
C ALA A 283 -12.06 -5.83 -20.60
N LEU A 284 -11.85 -6.31 -21.83
CA LEU A 284 -11.70 -5.47 -23.02
C LEU A 284 -12.89 -4.54 -23.29
N PRO A 285 -14.16 -5.01 -23.33
CA PRO A 285 -15.31 -4.14 -23.56
C PRO A 285 -15.49 -3.09 -22.46
N VAL A 286 -15.11 -3.38 -21.22
CA VAL A 286 -15.15 -2.43 -20.10
C VAL A 286 -14.22 -1.25 -20.36
N LEU A 287 -12.95 -1.50 -20.72
CA LEU A 287 -11.98 -0.44 -20.99
C LEU A 287 -12.29 0.32 -22.27
N ARG A 288 -12.81 -0.35 -23.31
CA ARG A 288 -13.29 0.33 -24.54
C ARG A 288 -14.44 1.29 -24.26
N LEU A 289 -15.40 0.90 -23.43
CA LEU A 289 -16.51 1.77 -23.03
C LEU A 289 -15.98 3.01 -22.26
N VAL A 290 -15.08 2.79 -21.31
CA VAL A 290 -14.46 3.89 -20.55
C VAL A 290 -13.71 4.83 -21.49
N LEU A 291 -13.00 4.30 -22.48
CA LEU A 291 -12.28 5.10 -23.47
C LEU A 291 -13.20 5.93 -24.36
N GLN A 292 -14.34 5.37 -24.79
CA GLN A 292 -15.33 6.08 -25.61
C GLN A 292 -15.95 7.28 -24.89
N GLU A 293 -16.23 7.13 -23.61
CA GLU A 293 -16.82 8.21 -22.78
C GLU A 293 -15.81 9.33 -22.46
N GLN A 294 -14.50 9.07 -22.60
CA GLN A 294 -13.43 10.02 -22.30
C GLN A 294 -13.05 10.93 -23.48
N VAL A 295 -13.46 10.61 -24.72
CA VAL A 295 -13.03 11.34 -25.94
C VAL A 295 -13.47 12.82 -25.96
N VAL A 296 -14.37 13.25 -25.05
CA VAL A 296 -15.00 14.57 -25.12
C VAL A 296 -14.34 15.65 -24.25
N ASP A 297 -13.68 15.35 -23.13
CA ASP A 297 -13.03 16.38 -22.27
C ASP A 297 -11.84 15.87 -21.44
N GLY A 298 -10.65 16.10 -21.92
CA GLY A 298 -9.41 16.49 -21.21
C GLY A 298 -8.88 15.68 -20.01
N GLN A 299 -7.83 14.93 -20.24
CA GLN A 299 -6.49 14.82 -19.63
C GLN A 299 -6.26 13.99 -18.35
N GLY A 300 -7.17 13.66 -17.49
CA GLY A 300 -6.86 12.88 -16.28
C GLY A 300 -7.31 11.42 -16.39
N GLY A 301 -6.38 10.48 -16.44
CA GLY A 301 -6.67 9.04 -16.45
C GLY A 301 -6.82 8.40 -17.83
N LEU A 302 -6.86 9.18 -18.91
CA LEU A 302 -6.98 8.66 -20.27
C LEU A 302 -5.78 7.80 -20.66
N LEU A 303 -4.57 8.26 -20.36
CA LEU A 303 -3.33 7.51 -20.63
C LEU A 303 -3.29 6.19 -19.87
N THR A 304 -3.75 6.17 -18.62
CA THR A 304 -3.82 4.95 -17.82
C THR A 304 -4.78 3.92 -18.42
N VAL A 305 -5.96 4.35 -18.92
CA VAL A 305 -6.93 3.48 -19.61
C VAL A 305 -6.34 2.93 -20.91
N GLN A 306 -5.67 3.77 -21.69
CA GLN A 306 -5.04 3.37 -22.94
C GLN A 306 -3.89 2.37 -22.71
N LEU A 307 -3.07 2.56 -21.66
CA LEU A 307 -2.04 1.61 -21.26
C LEU A 307 -2.63 0.25 -20.88
N GLU A 308 -3.58 0.21 -19.97
CA GLU A 308 -4.25 -1.03 -19.52
C GLU A 308 -4.95 -1.75 -20.69
N LEU A 309 -5.63 -0.99 -21.57
CA LEU A 309 -6.27 -1.56 -22.75
C LEU A 309 -5.24 -2.17 -23.71
N SER A 310 -4.12 -1.49 -23.94
CA SER A 310 -3.06 -1.99 -24.81
C SER A 310 -2.41 -3.27 -24.28
N GLU A 311 -2.26 -3.40 -22.96
CA GLU A 311 -1.75 -4.61 -22.32
C GLU A 311 -2.70 -5.79 -22.55
N LEU A 312 -4.00 -5.61 -22.29
CA LEU A 312 -5.00 -6.66 -22.48
C LEU A 312 -5.13 -7.08 -23.95
N LEU A 313 -5.04 -6.12 -24.88
CA LEU A 313 -5.04 -6.39 -26.32
C LEU A 313 -3.81 -7.22 -26.73
N ALA A 314 -2.63 -6.89 -26.22
CA ALA A 314 -1.41 -7.65 -26.49
C ALA A 314 -1.50 -9.06 -25.91
N GLU A 315 -1.98 -9.23 -24.68
CA GLU A 315 -2.19 -10.53 -24.03
C GLU A 315 -3.19 -11.42 -24.79
N THR A 316 -4.18 -10.82 -25.47
CA THR A 316 -5.16 -11.53 -26.29
C THR A 316 -4.72 -11.73 -27.75
N GLY A 317 -3.48 -11.35 -28.09
CA GLY A 317 -2.90 -11.49 -29.43
C GLY A 317 -3.33 -10.39 -30.42
N GLN A 318 -4.04 -9.36 -29.96
CA GLN A 318 -4.53 -8.24 -30.78
C GLN A 318 -3.47 -7.11 -30.85
N VAL A 319 -2.21 -7.46 -31.17
CA VAL A 319 -1.05 -6.55 -31.12
C VAL A 319 -1.24 -5.32 -32.00
N ARG A 320 -1.85 -5.46 -33.18
CA ARG A 320 -2.10 -4.32 -34.07
C ARG A 320 -2.99 -3.25 -33.43
N GLU A 321 -4.09 -3.69 -32.81
CA GLU A 321 -5.01 -2.76 -32.13
C GLU A 321 -4.34 -2.14 -30.87
N ALA A 322 -3.50 -2.91 -30.15
CA ALA A 322 -2.71 -2.40 -29.04
C ALA A 322 -1.77 -1.25 -29.47
N VAL A 323 -1.12 -1.40 -30.61
CA VAL A 323 -0.28 -0.34 -31.22
C VAL A 323 -1.13 0.87 -31.56
N GLU A 324 -2.26 0.70 -32.25
CA GLU A 324 -3.16 1.83 -32.62
C GLU A 324 -3.63 2.63 -31.39
N VAL A 325 -3.97 1.96 -30.30
CA VAL A 325 -4.36 2.61 -29.02
C VAL A 325 -3.20 3.41 -28.43
N LEU A 326 -1.99 2.86 -28.45
CA LEU A 326 -0.81 3.54 -27.90
C LEU A 326 -0.28 4.65 -28.81
N GLU A 327 -0.45 4.56 -30.11
CA GLU A 327 -0.14 5.68 -31.04
C GLU A 327 -1.03 6.89 -30.75
N LEU A 328 -2.33 6.65 -30.51
CA LEU A 328 -3.23 7.72 -30.11
C LEU A 328 -2.84 8.32 -28.73
N ALA A 329 -2.46 7.48 -27.78
CA ALA A 329 -1.95 7.91 -26.48
C ALA A 329 -0.65 8.73 -26.64
N PHE A 330 0.26 8.31 -27.50
CA PHE A 330 1.50 8.99 -27.80
C PHE A 330 1.29 10.40 -28.39
N GLN A 331 0.37 10.54 -29.34
CA GLN A 331 -0.01 11.85 -29.89
C GLN A 331 -0.58 12.81 -28.83
N GLN A 332 -1.25 12.28 -27.83
CA GLN A 332 -1.77 13.06 -26.71
C GLN A 332 -0.68 13.36 -25.67
N ALA A 333 0.22 12.43 -25.43
CA ALA A 333 1.33 12.54 -24.49
C ALA A 333 2.30 13.69 -24.84
N HIS A 334 2.41 14.10 -26.10
CA HIS A 334 3.17 15.29 -26.51
C HIS A 334 2.75 16.59 -25.80
N LYS A 335 1.51 16.63 -25.29
CA LYS A 335 0.95 17.79 -24.57
C LYS A 335 1.02 17.64 -23.05
N LEU A 336 1.43 16.47 -22.57
CA LEU A 336 1.44 16.09 -21.16
C LEU A 336 2.87 15.76 -20.72
N TYR A 337 3.35 16.43 -19.70
CA TYR A 337 4.64 16.15 -19.08
C TYR A 337 4.40 15.28 -17.85
N GLY A 338 4.98 14.07 -17.78
CA GLY A 338 4.86 13.23 -16.59
C GLY A 338 5.32 11.78 -16.82
N PRO A 339 5.42 11.00 -15.75
CA PRO A 339 5.89 9.62 -15.80
C PRO A 339 5.01 8.72 -16.67
N GLU A 340 3.71 9.02 -16.79
CA GLU A 340 2.76 8.27 -17.62
C GLU A 340 3.06 8.43 -19.12
N ALA A 341 3.48 9.62 -19.56
CA ALA A 341 3.87 9.86 -20.94
C ALA A 341 5.09 9.02 -21.34
N VAL A 342 6.08 8.92 -20.46
CA VAL A 342 7.28 8.09 -20.67
C VAL A 342 6.89 6.61 -20.73
N LEU A 343 5.95 6.17 -19.91
CA LEU A 343 5.48 4.78 -19.87
C LEU A 343 4.75 4.41 -21.18
N VAL A 344 3.92 5.31 -21.73
CA VAL A 344 3.27 5.14 -23.03
C VAL A 344 4.31 4.98 -24.14
N CYS A 345 5.32 5.85 -24.19
CA CYS A 345 6.39 5.79 -25.18
C CYS A 345 7.12 4.44 -25.10
N ARG A 346 7.50 4.02 -23.89
CA ARG A 346 8.20 2.75 -23.68
C ARG A 346 7.37 1.56 -24.16
N ARG A 347 6.11 1.50 -23.77
CA ARG A 347 5.25 0.38 -24.14
C ARG A 347 4.96 0.34 -25.64
N LEU A 348 4.76 1.50 -26.27
CA LEU A 348 4.60 1.60 -27.72
C LEU A 348 5.86 1.10 -28.45
N ALA A 349 7.05 1.52 -28.00
CA ALA A 349 8.30 1.08 -28.60
C ALA A 349 8.51 -0.43 -28.49
N ASP A 350 8.17 -1.06 -27.33
CA ASP A 350 8.25 -2.51 -27.15
C ASP A 350 7.38 -3.24 -28.17
N LEU A 351 6.11 -2.84 -28.34
CA LEU A 351 5.19 -3.46 -29.30
C LEU A 351 5.58 -3.22 -30.75
N LEU A 352 6.14 -2.05 -31.07
CA LEU A 352 6.67 -1.75 -32.40
C LEU A 352 7.89 -2.63 -32.72
N GLN A 353 8.77 -2.88 -31.75
CA GLN A 353 9.91 -3.80 -31.92
C GLN A 353 9.43 -5.23 -32.15
N GLU A 354 8.48 -5.71 -31.36
CA GLU A 354 7.88 -7.04 -31.51
C GLU A 354 7.20 -7.22 -32.87
N SER A 355 6.61 -6.14 -33.42
CA SER A 355 5.98 -6.14 -34.75
C SER A 355 6.96 -5.90 -35.91
N GLY A 356 8.27 -5.70 -35.63
CA GLY A 356 9.31 -5.50 -36.63
C GLY A 356 9.45 -4.05 -37.13
N ASN A 357 8.74 -3.10 -36.56
CA ASN A 357 8.83 -1.67 -36.93
C ASN A 357 9.90 -0.92 -36.11
N HIS A 358 11.16 -1.30 -36.31
CA HIS A 358 12.30 -0.80 -35.53
C HIS A 358 12.58 0.69 -35.72
N ILE A 359 12.27 1.24 -36.90
CA ILE A 359 12.52 2.67 -37.18
C ILE A 359 11.61 3.52 -36.31
N HIS A 360 10.32 3.25 -36.32
CA HIS A 360 9.34 3.99 -35.53
C HIS A 360 9.54 3.77 -34.03
N ALA A 361 9.95 2.57 -33.61
CA ALA A 361 10.33 2.33 -32.21
C ALA A 361 11.48 3.23 -31.73
N CYS A 362 12.50 3.46 -32.58
CA CYS A 362 13.60 4.38 -32.25
C CYS A 362 13.13 5.84 -32.14
N GLU A 363 12.23 6.29 -33.00
CA GLU A 363 11.66 7.65 -32.95
C GLU A 363 10.89 7.86 -31.63
N VAL A 364 10.07 6.91 -31.24
CA VAL A 364 9.30 6.95 -29.98
C VAL A 364 10.21 6.94 -28.75
N LEU A 365 11.28 6.14 -28.76
CA LEU A 365 12.26 6.11 -27.66
C LEU A 365 13.07 7.41 -27.56
N THR A 366 13.43 8.01 -28.69
CA THR A 366 14.10 9.31 -28.70
C THR A 366 13.22 10.38 -28.07
N HIS A 367 11.92 10.36 -28.38
CA HIS A 367 10.96 11.26 -27.75
C HIS A 367 10.80 11.01 -26.23
N ALA A 368 10.84 9.75 -25.79
CA ALA A 368 10.82 9.43 -24.36
C ALA A 368 12.02 10.01 -23.61
N LEU A 369 13.21 9.99 -24.23
CA LEU A 369 14.42 10.61 -23.66
C LEU A 369 14.28 12.12 -23.55
N ASP A 370 13.75 12.78 -24.59
CA ASP A 370 13.47 14.22 -24.56
C ASP A 370 12.49 14.63 -23.45
N LEU A 371 11.49 13.76 -23.15
CA LEU A 371 10.55 13.99 -22.05
C LEU A 371 11.22 13.85 -20.66
N MET A 372 12.23 12.98 -20.55
CA MET A 372 12.97 12.77 -19.30
C MET A 372 14.00 13.87 -19.02
N GLU A 373 14.56 14.49 -20.07
CA GLU A 373 15.59 15.53 -19.95
C GLU A 373 15.01 16.93 -19.73
N ARG A 374 13.72 17.16 -19.96
CA ARG A 374 13.09 18.47 -19.72
C ARG A 374 12.77 18.61 -18.23
N PRO A 375 13.41 19.58 -17.51
CA PRO A 375 13.05 19.87 -16.13
C PRO A 375 11.60 20.33 -16.10
N GLY A 376 10.78 19.72 -15.24
CA GLY A 376 9.39 20.07 -15.06
C GLY A 376 9.25 21.58 -14.86
N ALA A 377 8.50 22.22 -15.70
CA ALA A 377 8.04 23.58 -15.46
C ALA A 377 7.14 23.54 -14.23
N GLY A 378 7.56 24.27 -13.17
CA GLY A 378 7.12 24.31 -11.80
C GLY A 378 5.64 24.52 -11.53
#